data_57fe92667e75e07fa7a28df1aaadf7d8
#
_entry.id   57fe92667e75e07fa7a28df1aaadf7d8
#
_cell.length_a   1.000
_cell.length_b   1.000
_cell.length_c   1.000
_cell.angle_alpha   90.00
_cell.angle_beta   90.00
_cell.angle_gamma   90.00
#
_symmetry.space_group_name_H-M   'P 1'
#
loop_
_entity.id
_entity.type
_entity.pdbx_description
1 polymer ?
#
loop_
_entity_poly.entity_id
_entity_poly.type
_entity_poly.pdbx_seq_one_letter_code
_entity_poly.pdbx_strand_id
1 'polypeptide(L)'
;SLTDGQTVTDIFTFTVSDTQGGSTTQTLTITVIGQSVALVNDTDTVNEDATVTVADGADEDLLIDDTAVTIITHIQHSGAGSATAVNNVTYSHGSATSVTGTYGTLTIGSDGSYQYVADQSGADGLAAGATADDVFTYTANSATATLTITVTGIGPEAVNDTGRINENATLSVADGSTGEDGTDTDKDNESGDHTGDILLNDDDNATYDSESLRVTRAKVDGGSFGSVISAGGSQTVTGTYGTLTIYDDGEYSYNANNAEAVTKDATVTDTFVYEIMDDADKNASTANLVITIIGSNDAITAVNDTDSVNEGEAVTRGPTSESSLDYDDTDIDGGNTYLTHQITAIKNGSSEGSGTAGSIGDPLTGTYGRLTVHADGSYTYQANNDITVDGSRLVSGQSVTDTFNYTVSDTDGDTDIAVLTITINGTNEAPTATDDFNTITVGGSAISKTSGNGALSNDADMEGDTLTVNGIRTGDDGETGTTGTVGSSLTGSYGNLTL
;
A
#
# COMPACT_ATOMS: atom_id res chain seq x y z
N SER A 1 -76.91 19.10 -25.95
CA SER A 1 -75.66 18.66 -26.54
C SER A 1 -75.93 17.67 -27.67
N LEU A 2 -75.20 17.79 -28.74
CA LEU A 2 -75.22 16.84 -29.86
C LEU A 2 -74.24 15.71 -29.50
N THR A 3 -74.62 14.46 -29.77
CA THR A 3 -73.69 13.32 -29.72
C THR A 3 -72.89 13.25 -30.99
N ASP A 4 -71.78 12.52 -31.01
CA ASP A 4 -70.89 12.39 -32.17
C ASP A 4 -71.63 12.01 -33.41
N GLY A 5 -71.36 12.76 -34.50
CA GLY A 5 -72.02 12.59 -35.80
C GLY A 5 -73.47 13.04 -35.83
N GLN A 6 -74.14 13.45 -34.76
CA GLN A 6 -75.44 14.07 -34.78
C GLN A 6 -75.36 15.44 -35.48
N THR A 7 -76.33 15.72 -36.38
CA THR A 7 -76.42 16.99 -37.03
C THR A 7 -77.71 17.68 -36.72
N VAL A 8 -77.65 18.98 -36.44
CA VAL A 8 -78.82 19.88 -36.41
C VAL A 8 -78.55 21.03 -37.38
N THR A 9 -79.64 21.62 -37.92
CA THR A 9 -79.53 22.71 -38.83
C THR A 9 -80.31 23.92 -38.32
N ASP A 10 -79.66 25.08 -38.40
CA ASP A 10 -80.29 26.40 -38.30
C ASP A 10 -80.53 26.95 -39.67
N ILE A 11 -81.72 27.43 -39.90
CA ILE A 11 -82.10 28.01 -41.18
C ILE A 11 -82.41 29.47 -40.94
N PHE A 12 -81.69 30.34 -41.67
CA PHE A 12 -81.88 31.78 -41.65
C PHE A 12 -82.41 32.21 -43.01
N THR A 13 -83.46 33.03 -43.07
CA THR A 13 -83.99 33.61 -44.28
C THR A 13 -83.53 35.07 -44.37
N PHE A 14 -82.95 35.46 -45.46
CA PHE A 14 -82.56 36.84 -45.71
C PHE A 14 -83.10 37.30 -47.05
N THR A 15 -83.42 38.58 -47.11
CA THR A 15 -83.97 39.18 -48.30
C THR A 15 -82.91 40.01 -48.99
N VAL A 16 -82.68 39.77 -50.28
CA VAL A 16 -81.80 40.55 -51.14
C VAL A 16 -82.71 41.45 -52.01
N SER A 17 -82.47 42.73 -51.97
CA SER A 17 -83.20 43.72 -52.73
C SER A 17 -82.26 44.47 -53.70
N ASP A 18 -82.76 44.76 -54.90
CA ASP A 18 -82.06 45.65 -55.85
C ASP A 18 -82.46 47.12 -55.63
N THR A 19 -81.77 48.03 -56.24
CA THR A 19 -82.04 49.48 -56.18
C THR A 19 -83.26 49.89 -56.97
N GLN A 20 -83.96 48.99 -57.71
CA GLN A 20 -85.13 49.19 -58.46
C GLN A 20 -86.40 48.69 -57.82
N GLY A 21 -86.33 48.17 -56.57
CA GLY A 21 -87.50 47.72 -55.80
C GLY A 21 -87.83 46.23 -55.94
N GLY A 22 -87.08 45.51 -56.75
CA GLY A 22 -87.16 44.05 -56.79
C GLY A 22 -86.56 43.42 -55.57
N SER A 23 -87.18 42.42 -54.95
CA SER A 23 -86.64 41.67 -53.82
C SER A 23 -86.92 40.19 -54.00
N THR A 24 -85.95 39.41 -53.50
CA THR A 24 -86.11 37.94 -53.42
C THR A 24 -85.54 37.44 -52.04
N THR A 25 -86.10 36.39 -51.57
CA THR A 25 -85.63 35.73 -50.29
C THR A 25 -84.74 34.55 -50.62
N GLN A 26 -83.71 34.42 -49.83
CA GLN A 26 -82.78 33.28 -49.86
C GLN A 26 -82.66 32.70 -48.44
N THR A 27 -82.26 31.44 -48.32
CA THR A 27 -82.00 30.79 -47.10
C THR A 27 -80.50 30.48 -46.94
N LEU A 28 -79.94 30.75 -45.74
CA LEU A 28 -78.68 30.27 -45.32
C LEU A 28 -78.95 29.13 -44.34
N THR A 29 -78.44 27.93 -44.62
CA THR A 29 -78.52 26.78 -43.76
C THR A 29 -77.17 26.55 -43.12
N ILE A 30 -77.07 26.54 -41.80
CA ILE A 30 -75.87 26.20 -41.05
C ILE A 30 -76.12 24.85 -40.42
N THR A 31 -75.28 23.86 -40.78
CA THR A 31 -75.33 22.53 -40.16
C THR A 31 -74.27 22.49 -39.05
N VAL A 32 -74.69 22.20 -37.83
CA VAL A 32 -73.87 21.95 -36.68
C VAL A 32 -73.77 20.45 -36.53
N ILE A 33 -72.54 19.93 -36.49
CA ILE A 33 -72.25 18.52 -36.32
C ILE A 33 -71.68 18.31 -34.88
N GLY A 34 -72.26 17.39 -34.18
CA GLY A 34 -71.70 16.94 -32.88
C GLY A 34 -70.38 16.22 -33.11
N GLN A 35 -69.38 16.55 -32.33
CA GLN A 35 -68.11 15.88 -32.31
C GLN A 35 -67.92 15.27 -30.90
N SER A 36 -67.45 14.04 -30.84
CA SER A 36 -67.10 13.41 -29.56
C SER A 36 -65.81 14.00 -29.04
N VAL A 37 -65.76 14.20 -27.74
CA VAL A 37 -64.52 14.50 -27.02
C VAL A 37 -63.77 13.19 -26.81
N ALA A 38 -62.53 13.10 -27.25
CA ALA A 38 -61.66 11.99 -26.97
C ALA A 38 -60.39 12.55 -26.33
N LEU A 39 -60.15 12.15 -25.09
CA LEU A 39 -58.93 12.47 -24.38
C LEU A 39 -58.01 11.25 -24.41
N VAL A 40 -56.71 11.50 -24.53
CA VAL A 40 -55.64 10.53 -24.52
C VAL A 40 -54.89 10.66 -23.19
N ASN A 41 -54.29 9.59 -22.68
CA ASN A 41 -53.46 9.65 -21.48
C ASN A 41 -52.06 10.06 -21.85
N ASP A 42 -51.48 10.94 -21.05
CA ASP A 42 -50.14 11.48 -21.21
C ASP A 42 -49.16 10.88 -20.26
N THR A 43 -47.91 10.87 -20.64
CA THR A 43 -46.83 10.40 -19.77
C THR A 43 -45.62 11.30 -19.93
N ASP A 44 -44.90 11.52 -18.83
CA ASP A 44 -43.60 12.20 -18.84
C ASP A 44 -42.68 11.60 -17.77
N THR A 45 -41.41 11.97 -17.79
CA THR A 45 -40.39 11.46 -16.87
C THR A 45 -39.57 12.60 -16.31
N VAL A 46 -39.17 12.46 -15.06
CA VAL A 46 -38.31 13.42 -14.36
C VAL A 46 -37.43 12.70 -13.33
N ASN A 47 -36.23 13.17 -13.11
CA ASN A 47 -35.44 12.72 -11.95
C ASN A 47 -35.97 13.40 -10.67
N GLU A 48 -35.77 12.79 -9.53
CA GLU A 48 -35.98 13.49 -8.25
C GLU A 48 -35.18 14.81 -8.27
N ASP A 49 -35.62 15.80 -7.52
CA ASP A 49 -35.08 17.18 -7.45
C ASP A 49 -35.06 17.94 -8.77
N ALA A 50 -35.46 17.34 -9.86
CA ALA A 50 -35.52 18.01 -11.16
C ALA A 50 -36.90 18.55 -11.49
N THR A 51 -36.94 19.38 -12.53
CA THR A 51 -38.14 20.00 -13.02
C THR A 51 -38.35 19.63 -14.50
N VAL A 52 -39.52 19.13 -14.81
CA VAL A 52 -40.00 19.04 -16.21
C VAL A 52 -40.98 20.17 -16.52
N THR A 53 -40.88 20.77 -17.68
CA THR A 53 -41.72 21.89 -18.10
C THR A 53 -42.21 21.69 -19.55
N VAL A 54 -43.51 21.69 -19.75
CA VAL A 54 -44.19 21.52 -21.04
C VAL A 54 -44.96 22.78 -21.35
N ALA A 55 -44.61 23.45 -22.47
CA ALA A 55 -45.28 24.65 -22.93
C ALA A 55 -46.52 24.33 -23.78
N ASP A 56 -47.47 25.27 -23.84
CA ASP A 56 -48.62 25.16 -24.74
C ASP A 56 -48.18 24.91 -26.20
N GLY A 57 -48.74 23.88 -26.81
CA GLY A 57 -48.46 23.44 -28.16
C GLY A 57 -47.15 22.65 -28.33
N ALA A 58 -46.48 22.22 -27.23
CA ALA A 58 -45.41 21.22 -27.26
C ALA A 58 -45.98 19.82 -27.56
N ASP A 59 -45.10 18.89 -27.98
CA ASP A 59 -45.54 17.51 -28.29
C ASP A 59 -46.08 16.76 -27.07
N GLU A 60 -45.65 17.14 -25.87
CA GLU A 60 -46.09 16.59 -24.56
C GLU A 60 -47.18 17.41 -23.88
N ASP A 61 -47.73 18.49 -24.53
CA ASP A 61 -48.86 19.25 -24.05
C ASP A 61 -50.12 18.34 -23.92
N LEU A 62 -50.80 18.41 -22.76
CA LEU A 62 -51.92 17.53 -22.42
C LEU A 62 -53.12 17.59 -23.37
N LEU A 63 -53.19 18.60 -24.26
CA LEU A 63 -54.30 18.78 -25.21
C LEU A 63 -53.87 18.59 -26.66
N ILE A 64 -52.59 18.33 -26.94
CA ILE A 64 -52.05 18.35 -28.31
C ILE A 64 -52.59 17.21 -29.19
N ASP A 65 -52.83 16.03 -28.59
CA ASP A 65 -53.34 14.84 -29.27
C ASP A 65 -54.83 14.56 -28.94
N ASP A 66 -55.43 15.45 -28.17
CA ASP A 66 -56.84 15.40 -27.81
C ASP A 66 -57.76 15.93 -28.92
N THR A 67 -58.96 15.40 -29.01
CA THR A 67 -59.95 15.81 -30.02
C THR A 67 -61.09 16.61 -29.44
N ALA A 68 -61.40 17.77 -30.03
CA ALA A 68 -62.52 18.66 -29.68
C ALA A 68 -62.45 19.24 -28.26
N VAL A 69 -61.23 19.46 -27.80
CA VAL A 69 -60.91 20.04 -26.47
C VAL A 69 -60.04 21.26 -26.65
N THR A 70 -60.21 22.26 -25.82
CA THR A 70 -59.41 23.49 -25.80
C THR A 70 -59.01 23.97 -24.42
N ILE A 71 -59.63 23.43 -23.36
CA ILE A 71 -59.32 23.83 -21.99
C ILE A 71 -59.52 22.68 -20.99
N ILE A 72 -58.58 22.57 -20.07
CA ILE A 72 -58.69 21.77 -18.87
C ILE A 72 -59.47 22.55 -17.80
N THR A 73 -60.42 21.92 -17.14
CA THR A 73 -61.28 22.55 -16.14
C THR A 73 -61.00 22.11 -14.74
N HIS A 74 -60.52 20.89 -14.53
CA HIS A 74 -60.20 20.31 -13.23
C HIS A 74 -58.98 19.39 -13.32
N ILE A 75 -58.28 19.29 -12.22
CA ILE A 75 -57.15 18.37 -12.01
C ILE A 75 -57.28 17.70 -10.65
N GLN A 76 -56.88 16.44 -10.54
CA GLN A 76 -56.91 15.67 -9.28
C GLN A 76 -55.72 14.72 -9.23
N HIS A 77 -54.92 14.77 -8.18
CA HIS A 77 -53.93 13.72 -7.89
C HIS A 77 -54.67 12.42 -7.43
N SER A 78 -54.14 11.26 -7.80
CA SER A 78 -54.74 9.94 -7.54
C SER A 78 -55.02 9.65 -6.05
N GLY A 79 -54.25 10.22 -5.15
CA GLY A 79 -54.40 10.15 -3.69
C GLY A 79 -55.33 11.22 -3.07
N ALA A 80 -55.82 12.18 -3.84
CA ALA A 80 -56.60 13.31 -3.34
C ALA A 80 -58.09 12.98 -3.30
N GLY A 81 -58.80 13.49 -2.29
CA GLY A 81 -60.24 13.22 -2.09
C GLY A 81 -61.17 14.02 -3.03
N SER A 82 -60.70 15.05 -3.74
CA SER A 82 -61.52 15.91 -4.63
C SER A 82 -60.66 16.57 -5.71
N ALA A 83 -61.29 16.80 -6.88
CA ALA A 83 -60.66 17.56 -7.95
C ALA A 83 -60.58 19.05 -7.63
N THR A 84 -59.49 19.67 -8.05
CA THR A 84 -59.21 21.12 -7.97
C THR A 84 -59.56 21.78 -9.31
N ALA A 85 -60.25 22.94 -9.29
CA ALA A 85 -60.55 23.69 -10.49
C ALA A 85 -59.27 24.31 -11.05
N VAL A 86 -59.05 24.19 -12.37
CA VAL A 86 -57.90 24.79 -13.06
C VAL A 86 -58.27 26.19 -13.46
N ASN A 87 -57.43 27.16 -13.10
CA ASN A 87 -57.57 28.57 -13.51
C ASN A 87 -57.30 28.73 -15.02
N ASN A 88 -58.02 29.61 -15.64
CA ASN A 88 -57.92 29.84 -17.11
C ASN A 88 -56.70 30.71 -17.45
N VAL A 89 -55.53 30.13 -17.25
CA VAL A 89 -54.23 30.74 -17.48
C VAL A 89 -53.20 29.67 -17.91
N THR A 90 -52.03 30.04 -18.37
CA THR A 90 -50.91 29.12 -18.61
C THR A 90 -50.24 28.72 -17.29
N TYR A 91 -49.46 27.63 -17.28
CA TYR A 91 -48.75 27.18 -16.07
C TYR A 91 -47.79 28.25 -15.49
N SER A 92 -47.17 29.04 -16.35
CA SER A 92 -46.21 30.07 -15.98
C SER A 92 -46.82 31.34 -15.38
N HIS A 93 -48.17 31.46 -15.39
CA HIS A 93 -48.85 32.60 -14.81
C HIS A 93 -48.89 32.53 -13.26
N GLY A 94 -48.68 33.62 -12.59
CA GLY A 94 -48.63 33.66 -11.11
C GLY A 94 -49.92 33.23 -10.38
N SER A 95 -51.01 32.93 -11.10
CA SER A 95 -52.24 32.33 -10.59
C SER A 95 -52.54 30.97 -11.19
N ALA A 96 -51.58 30.29 -11.78
CA ALA A 96 -51.75 28.91 -12.23
C ALA A 96 -52.14 27.97 -11.06
N THR A 97 -52.74 26.84 -11.39
CA THR A 97 -53.21 25.91 -10.41
C THR A 97 -52.13 24.90 -10.04
N SER A 98 -51.76 24.82 -8.78
CA SER A 98 -50.82 23.83 -8.28
C SER A 98 -51.52 22.72 -7.49
N VAL A 99 -51.07 21.47 -7.69
CA VAL A 99 -51.56 20.30 -7.01
C VAL A 99 -50.35 19.49 -6.52
N THR A 100 -50.27 19.25 -5.23
CA THR A 100 -49.23 18.42 -4.63
C THR A 100 -49.52 16.95 -4.87
N GLY A 101 -48.56 16.23 -5.43
CA GLY A 101 -48.54 14.79 -5.62
C GLY A 101 -47.87 14.05 -4.48
N THR A 102 -47.48 12.81 -4.72
CA THR A 102 -46.71 11.99 -3.77
C THR A 102 -45.23 12.29 -3.85
N TYR A 103 -44.74 12.54 -5.08
CA TYR A 103 -43.34 12.69 -5.38
C TYR A 103 -42.95 14.12 -5.85
N GLY A 104 -43.96 14.96 -6.17
CA GLY A 104 -43.68 16.31 -6.61
C GLY A 104 -44.90 17.22 -6.62
N THR A 105 -44.72 18.45 -7.11
CA THR A 105 -45.77 19.45 -7.26
C THR A 105 -46.04 19.74 -8.73
N LEU A 106 -47.25 19.47 -9.19
CA LEU A 106 -47.72 19.83 -10.54
C LEU A 106 -48.32 21.24 -10.52
N THR A 107 -47.83 22.14 -11.38
CA THR A 107 -48.46 23.43 -11.70
C THR A 107 -48.96 23.38 -13.14
N ILE A 108 -50.26 23.54 -13.35
CA ILE A 108 -50.96 23.31 -14.62
C ILE A 108 -51.70 24.54 -15.11
N GLY A 109 -51.64 24.77 -16.40
CA GLY A 109 -52.46 25.72 -17.17
C GLY A 109 -53.71 25.08 -17.71
N SER A 110 -54.74 25.90 -18.01
CA SER A 110 -55.99 25.40 -18.63
C SER A 110 -55.77 25.06 -20.12
N ASP A 111 -54.67 25.51 -20.71
CA ASP A 111 -54.27 25.30 -22.07
C ASP A 111 -53.55 23.98 -22.35
N GLY A 112 -53.34 23.18 -21.31
CA GLY A 112 -52.60 21.91 -21.37
C GLY A 112 -51.14 22.00 -20.94
N SER A 113 -50.56 23.22 -20.89
CA SER A 113 -49.21 23.44 -20.45
C SER A 113 -49.04 23.13 -18.97
N TYR A 114 -47.87 22.63 -18.56
CA TYR A 114 -47.57 22.33 -17.16
C TYR A 114 -46.09 22.42 -16.79
N GLN A 115 -45.86 22.49 -15.49
CA GLN A 115 -44.55 22.28 -14.87
C GLN A 115 -44.76 21.29 -13.74
N TYR A 116 -43.90 20.31 -13.65
CA TYR A 116 -43.81 19.40 -12.48
C TYR A 116 -42.43 19.52 -11.88
N VAL A 117 -42.36 19.71 -10.57
CA VAL A 117 -41.15 19.75 -9.76
C VAL A 117 -41.17 18.56 -8.82
N ALA A 118 -40.17 17.70 -8.88
CA ALA A 118 -40.08 16.53 -8.03
C ALA A 118 -39.49 16.89 -6.65
N ASP A 119 -40.25 17.69 -5.88
CA ASP A 119 -39.82 18.38 -4.65
C ASP A 119 -40.43 17.81 -3.35
N GLN A 120 -40.99 16.61 -3.39
CA GLN A 120 -41.61 16.01 -2.24
C GLN A 120 -40.76 14.90 -1.64
N SER A 121 -40.79 14.75 -0.30
CA SER A 121 -40.08 13.71 0.44
C SER A 121 -40.36 12.26 -0.01
N GLY A 122 -41.36 12.06 -0.85
CA GLY A 122 -41.64 10.78 -1.54
C GLY A 122 -40.61 10.52 -2.63
N ALA A 123 -40.14 11.58 -3.35
CA ALA A 123 -39.08 11.51 -4.34
C ALA A 123 -37.75 11.20 -3.69
N ASP A 124 -37.35 11.98 -2.63
CA ASP A 124 -36.14 11.78 -1.84
C ASP A 124 -36.04 10.35 -1.26
N GLY A 125 -37.17 9.65 -1.15
CA GLY A 125 -37.27 8.28 -0.70
C GLY A 125 -37.08 7.21 -1.77
N LEU A 126 -36.85 7.58 -3.02
CA LEU A 126 -36.60 6.62 -4.09
C LEU A 126 -35.13 6.22 -4.11
N ALA A 127 -34.85 4.92 -4.13
CA ALA A 127 -33.49 4.45 -4.31
C ALA A 127 -32.98 4.80 -5.71
N ALA A 128 -31.67 5.04 -5.87
CA ALA A 128 -31.04 5.35 -7.15
C ALA A 128 -31.48 4.37 -8.26
N GLY A 129 -32.02 4.92 -9.35
CA GLY A 129 -32.57 4.16 -10.47
C GLY A 129 -33.92 3.49 -10.22
N ALA A 130 -34.48 3.61 -9.03
CA ALA A 130 -35.87 3.19 -8.77
C ALA A 130 -36.83 4.22 -9.39
N THR A 131 -38.01 3.77 -9.84
CA THR A 131 -39.00 4.63 -10.43
C THR A 131 -40.34 4.50 -9.70
N ALA A 132 -41.05 5.62 -9.61
CA ALA A 132 -42.42 5.66 -9.10
C ALA A 132 -43.27 6.65 -9.86
N ASP A 133 -44.57 6.41 -9.92
CA ASP A 133 -45.48 7.22 -10.72
C ASP A 133 -46.30 8.15 -9.85
N ASP A 134 -46.32 9.46 -10.20
CA ASP A 134 -47.33 10.41 -9.79
C ASP A 134 -48.42 10.48 -10.88
N VAL A 135 -49.66 10.22 -10.51
CA VAL A 135 -50.77 10.15 -11.46
C VAL A 135 -51.79 11.23 -11.16
N PHE A 136 -51.99 12.10 -12.13
CA PHE A 136 -52.97 13.19 -12.10
C PHE A 136 -54.05 12.93 -13.12
N THR A 137 -55.32 12.99 -12.69
CA THR A 137 -56.47 12.92 -13.59
C THR A 137 -56.94 14.32 -13.94
N TYR A 138 -56.91 14.72 -15.22
CA TYR A 138 -57.44 15.98 -15.68
C TYR A 138 -58.83 15.82 -16.35
N THR A 139 -59.61 16.86 -16.29
CA THR A 139 -60.98 16.90 -16.83
C THR A 139 -61.08 18.02 -17.85
N ALA A 140 -61.54 17.70 -19.05
CA ALA A 140 -61.82 18.67 -20.09
C ALA A 140 -63.14 18.29 -20.81
N ASN A 141 -64.06 19.25 -20.99
CA ASN A 141 -65.37 19.03 -21.60
C ASN A 141 -66.17 17.84 -21.03
N SER A 142 -66.03 17.55 -19.70
CA SER A 142 -66.64 16.41 -18.97
C SER A 142 -66.08 15.03 -19.30
N ALA A 143 -65.04 14.92 -20.12
CA ALA A 143 -64.21 13.73 -20.27
C ALA A 143 -62.98 13.81 -19.34
N THR A 144 -62.37 12.67 -19.05
CA THR A 144 -61.20 12.60 -18.21
C THR A 144 -60.08 11.79 -18.85
N ALA A 145 -58.84 12.22 -18.65
CA ALA A 145 -57.63 11.42 -18.95
C ALA A 145 -56.61 11.58 -17.80
N THR A 146 -55.48 10.90 -17.90
CA THR A 146 -54.43 10.95 -16.91
C THR A 146 -53.12 11.47 -17.45
N LEU A 147 -52.47 12.30 -16.67
CA LEU A 147 -51.03 12.56 -16.79
C LEU A 147 -50.33 11.67 -15.77
N THR A 148 -49.39 10.86 -16.26
CA THR A 148 -48.51 10.05 -15.41
C THR A 148 -47.12 10.58 -15.50
N ILE A 149 -46.57 11.06 -14.37
CA ILE A 149 -45.15 11.48 -14.26
C ILE A 149 -44.38 10.38 -13.58
N THR A 150 -43.44 9.76 -14.27
CA THR A 150 -42.55 8.78 -13.71
C THR A 150 -41.33 9.49 -13.13
N VAL A 151 -41.22 9.47 -11.81
CA VAL A 151 -40.09 10.03 -11.05
C VAL A 151 -39.04 8.95 -10.87
N THR A 152 -37.78 9.26 -11.20
CA THR A 152 -36.63 8.36 -11.03
C THR A 152 -35.76 8.86 -9.91
N GLY A 153 -35.48 7.99 -8.92
CA GLY A 153 -34.54 8.26 -7.85
C GLY A 153 -33.11 8.40 -8.39
N ILE A 154 -32.41 9.41 -7.91
CA ILE A 154 -30.97 9.60 -8.10
C ILE A 154 -30.26 9.41 -6.77
N GLY A 155 -28.97 9.12 -6.77
CA GLY A 155 -28.18 8.96 -5.53
C GLY A 155 -26.85 9.70 -5.69
N PRO A 156 -26.08 9.76 -4.62
CA PRO A 156 -24.78 10.41 -4.66
C PRO A 156 -23.84 9.74 -5.67
N GLU A 157 -22.97 10.52 -6.25
CA GLU A 157 -21.90 10.04 -7.14
C GLU A 157 -20.55 10.12 -6.42
N ALA A 158 -20.01 8.96 -6.03
CA ALA A 158 -18.69 8.86 -5.43
C ALA A 158 -17.59 8.86 -6.49
N VAL A 159 -16.57 9.67 -6.30
CA VAL A 159 -15.42 9.84 -7.20
C VAL A 159 -14.16 9.33 -6.52
N ASN A 160 -13.28 8.67 -7.27
CA ASN A 160 -12.06 8.09 -6.71
C ASN A 160 -11.06 9.15 -6.20
N ASP A 161 -10.40 8.81 -5.09
CA ASP A 161 -9.38 9.61 -4.44
C ASP A 161 -8.01 8.97 -4.46
N THR A 162 -6.99 9.79 -4.29
CA THR A 162 -5.61 9.34 -4.21
C THR A 162 -4.88 10.02 -3.06
N GLY A 163 -3.88 9.30 -2.52
CA GLY A 163 -2.92 9.83 -1.57
C GLY A 163 -1.53 9.27 -1.84
N ARG A 164 -0.50 9.97 -1.42
CA ARG A 164 0.90 9.58 -1.63
C ARG A 164 1.70 9.82 -0.37
N ILE A 165 2.53 8.88 0.02
CA ILE A 165 3.25 8.92 1.27
C ILE A 165 4.54 8.09 1.19
N ASN A 166 5.58 8.49 1.92
CA ASN A 166 6.74 7.63 2.15
C ASN A 166 6.38 6.51 3.15
N GLU A 167 7.08 5.40 3.05
CA GLU A 167 6.98 4.36 4.07
C GLU A 167 7.32 4.93 5.46
N ASN A 168 6.85 4.28 6.51
CA ASN A 168 7.04 4.69 7.90
C ASN A 168 6.50 6.08 8.26
N ALA A 169 5.78 6.76 7.35
CA ALA A 169 5.15 8.04 7.59
C ALA A 169 3.63 7.91 7.82
N THR A 170 2.99 9.03 8.14
CA THR A 170 1.54 9.15 8.28
C THR A 170 1.04 10.28 7.40
N LEU A 171 0.14 9.97 6.47
CA LEU A 171 -0.66 10.95 5.74
C LEU A 171 -1.89 11.29 6.59
N SER A 172 -2.20 12.57 6.74
CA SER A 172 -3.42 13.04 7.44
C SER A 172 -4.09 14.12 6.60
N VAL A 173 -5.33 13.89 6.24
CA VAL A 173 -6.17 14.79 5.45
C VAL A 173 -7.37 15.17 6.29
N ALA A 174 -7.47 16.46 6.62
CA ALA A 174 -8.54 16.99 7.47
C ALA A 174 -9.81 17.26 6.66
N ASP A 175 -10.96 17.27 7.33
CA ASP A 175 -12.25 17.68 6.77
C ASP A 175 -12.15 19.02 6.05
N GLY A 176 -12.72 19.10 4.84
CA GLY A 176 -12.70 20.27 3.97
C GLY A 176 -11.33 20.62 3.38
N SER A 177 -10.32 19.76 3.51
CA SER A 177 -9.02 19.90 2.84
C SER A 177 -9.18 19.84 1.34
N THR A 178 -8.80 20.89 0.62
CA THR A 178 -8.65 20.84 -0.84
C THR A 178 -7.32 20.15 -1.18
N GLY A 179 -7.34 19.23 -2.12
CA GLY A 179 -6.15 18.49 -2.56
C GLY A 179 -5.00 19.43 -2.98
N GLU A 180 -3.77 19.01 -2.75
CA GLU A 180 -2.58 19.76 -3.16
C GLU A 180 -2.31 19.69 -4.68
N ASP A 181 -2.95 18.76 -5.39
CA ASP A 181 -2.76 18.50 -6.84
C ASP A 181 -3.37 19.58 -7.77
N GLY A 182 -3.99 20.63 -7.24
CA GLY A 182 -4.70 21.63 -8.08
C GLY A 182 -3.85 22.77 -8.61
N THR A 183 -2.68 23.07 -8.06
CA THR A 183 -1.89 24.27 -8.38
C THR A 183 -0.39 24.04 -8.43
N ASP A 184 0.13 22.89 -8.04
CA ASP A 184 1.56 22.62 -8.12
C ASP A 184 1.96 22.26 -9.56
N THR A 185 2.83 23.09 -10.13
CA THR A 185 3.47 22.85 -11.43
C THR A 185 4.65 21.91 -11.31
N ASP A 186 4.99 21.50 -10.09
CA ASP A 186 6.07 20.58 -9.77
C ASP A 186 5.49 19.17 -9.57
N LYS A 187 5.46 18.40 -10.65
CA LYS A 187 4.89 17.05 -10.71
C LYS A 187 5.81 16.01 -10.10
N ASP A 188 6.49 16.30 -9.01
CA ASP A 188 7.61 15.52 -8.50
C ASP A 188 7.19 14.31 -7.65
N ASN A 189 5.89 13.98 -7.57
CA ASN A 189 5.41 12.83 -6.80
C ASN A 189 5.87 12.86 -5.32
N GLU A 190 5.74 14.00 -4.66
CA GLU A 190 6.18 14.15 -3.28
C GLU A 190 5.30 13.38 -2.29
N SER A 191 5.88 13.07 -1.12
CA SER A 191 5.16 12.47 -0.01
C SER A 191 4.19 13.49 0.60
N GLY A 192 2.93 13.09 0.78
CA GLY A 192 1.88 13.94 1.33
C GLY A 192 0.90 14.47 0.29
N ASP A 193 1.12 14.22 -1.01
CA ASP A 193 0.15 14.55 -2.05
C ASP A 193 -1.16 13.79 -1.85
N HIS A 194 -2.30 14.46 -2.05
CA HIS A 194 -3.63 13.86 -1.95
C HIS A 194 -4.67 14.66 -2.76
N THR A 195 -5.77 14.03 -3.13
CA THR A 195 -6.89 14.70 -3.83
C THR A 195 -7.72 15.62 -2.92
N GLY A 196 -7.53 15.55 -1.63
CA GLY A 196 -8.28 16.28 -0.61
C GLY A 196 -9.05 15.34 0.30
N ASP A 197 -9.96 15.91 1.08
CA ASP A 197 -11.01 15.20 1.78
C ASP A 197 -11.82 14.36 0.78
N ILE A 198 -12.11 13.11 1.13
CA ILE A 198 -12.72 12.17 0.19
C ILE A 198 -14.16 12.48 -0.21
N LEU A 199 -14.85 13.39 0.48
CA LEU A 199 -16.19 13.86 0.10
C LEU A 199 -16.15 15.14 -0.76
N LEU A 200 -15.00 15.78 -0.89
CA LEU A 200 -14.89 17.09 -1.54
C LEU A 200 -15.19 17.06 -3.05
N ASN A 201 -14.88 15.96 -3.72
CA ASN A 201 -15.09 15.76 -5.15
C ASN A 201 -16.32 14.89 -5.44
N ASP A 202 -17.02 14.44 -4.42
CA ASP A 202 -18.25 13.68 -4.52
C ASP A 202 -19.45 14.63 -4.71
N ASP A 203 -20.51 14.16 -5.38
CA ASP A 203 -21.72 14.94 -5.66
C ASP A 203 -22.91 14.21 -5.03
N ASP A 204 -23.73 14.94 -4.27
CA ASP A 204 -25.01 14.44 -3.76
C ASP A 204 -26.10 14.39 -4.83
N ASN A 205 -25.82 15.01 -6.00
CA ASN A 205 -26.78 15.21 -7.10
C ASN A 205 -28.07 15.96 -6.70
N ALA A 206 -28.11 16.55 -5.51
CA ALA A 206 -29.25 17.28 -4.99
C ALA A 206 -29.32 18.69 -5.58
N THR A 207 -30.49 19.04 -6.16
CA THR A 207 -30.73 20.38 -6.72
C THR A 207 -31.49 21.26 -5.75
N TYR A 208 -32.19 20.70 -4.78
CA TYR A 208 -33.16 21.39 -3.92
C TYR A 208 -33.05 21.09 -2.43
N ASP A 209 -32.29 20.09 -2.03
CA ASP A 209 -32.04 19.83 -0.63
C ASP A 209 -30.59 20.18 -0.26
N SER A 210 -30.31 20.27 1.02
CA SER A 210 -29.00 20.55 1.58
C SER A 210 -28.49 19.33 2.33
N GLU A 211 -28.76 18.14 1.81
CA GLU A 211 -28.33 16.91 2.43
C GLU A 211 -26.82 16.81 2.39
N SER A 212 -26.25 16.38 3.46
CA SER A 212 -24.80 16.29 3.60
C SER A 212 -24.36 14.86 3.30
N LEU A 213 -23.44 14.69 2.36
CA LEU A 213 -22.79 13.41 2.15
C LEU A 213 -22.02 12.98 3.38
N ARG A 214 -21.99 11.68 3.64
CA ARG A 214 -21.15 11.11 4.69
C ARG A 214 -20.61 9.75 4.28
N VAL A 215 -19.41 9.43 4.77
CA VAL A 215 -18.84 8.10 4.65
C VAL A 215 -19.54 7.17 5.62
N THR A 216 -20.09 6.06 5.12
CA THR A 216 -20.80 5.10 5.95
C THR A 216 -20.00 3.88 6.31
N ARG A 217 -19.06 3.47 5.50
CA ARG A 217 -18.13 2.34 5.76
C ARG A 217 -17.02 2.27 4.74
N ALA A 218 -15.97 1.57 5.11
CA ALA A 218 -14.84 1.31 4.22
C ALA A 218 -14.35 -0.14 4.34
N LYS A 219 -13.57 -0.58 3.36
CA LYS A 219 -12.92 -1.88 3.31
C LYS A 219 -11.65 -1.80 2.49
N VAL A 220 -10.73 -2.74 2.67
CA VAL A 220 -9.66 -2.97 1.69
C VAL A 220 -10.27 -3.55 0.40
N ASP A 221 -9.69 -3.24 -0.75
CA ASP A 221 -10.15 -3.80 -2.03
C ASP A 221 -10.16 -5.34 -2.00
N GLY A 222 -11.21 -5.92 -2.59
CA GLY A 222 -11.48 -7.36 -2.51
C GLY A 222 -11.97 -7.88 -1.16
N GLY A 223 -12.01 -7.03 -0.11
CA GLY A 223 -12.52 -7.36 1.22
C GLY A 223 -14.03 -7.20 1.36
N SER A 224 -14.53 -7.39 2.58
CA SER A 224 -15.93 -7.13 2.95
C SER A 224 -16.04 -5.86 3.77
N PHE A 225 -17.11 -5.09 3.57
CA PHE A 225 -17.38 -3.92 4.40
C PHE A 225 -17.56 -4.30 5.86
N GLY A 226 -16.99 -3.47 6.73
CA GLY A 226 -17.15 -3.55 8.18
C GLY A 226 -18.50 -3.02 8.67
N SER A 227 -18.55 -2.65 9.94
CA SER A 227 -19.73 -2.00 10.54
C SER A 227 -19.88 -0.59 9.98
N VAL A 228 -21.14 -0.11 9.95
CA VAL A 228 -21.44 1.28 9.56
C VAL A 228 -20.78 2.24 10.54
N ILE A 229 -20.13 3.29 10.00
CA ILE A 229 -19.59 4.43 10.75
C ILE A 229 -20.80 5.25 11.24
N SER A 230 -20.87 5.48 12.54
CA SER A 230 -21.92 6.33 13.12
C SER A 230 -21.51 7.82 12.98
N ALA A 231 -22.48 8.72 13.01
CA ALA A 231 -22.23 10.16 12.97
C ALA A 231 -21.19 10.59 14.01
N GLY A 232 -20.16 11.33 13.59
CA GLY A 232 -18.99 11.72 14.37
C GLY A 232 -18.04 10.55 14.70
N GLY A 233 -18.15 9.42 14.00
CA GLY A 233 -17.35 8.23 14.23
C GLY A 233 -16.29 8.00 13.16
N SER A 234 -15.55 6.91 13.33
CA SER A 234 -14.54 6.49 12.37
C SER A 234 -14.47 4.97 12.26
N GLN A 235 -13.81 4.50 11.19
CA GLN A 235 -13.49 3.11 10.98
C GLN A 235 -12.01 2.96 10.64
N THR A 236 -11.37 1.92 11.20
CA THR A 236 -10.00 1.55 10.87
C THR A 236 -10.02 0.34 9.94
N VAL A 237 -9.26 0.40 8.84
CA VAL A 237 -9.13 -0.66 7.84
C VAL A 237 -7.64 -0.95 7.63
N THR A 238 -7.26 -2.21 7.81
CA THR A 238 -5.87 -2.64 7.58
C THR A 238 -5.68 -3.02 6.12
N GLY A 239 -4.73 -2.36 5.46
CA GLY A 239 -4.25 -2.66 4.12
C GLY A 239 -3.09 -3.67 4.14
N THR A 240 -2.38 -3.77 3.03
CA THR A 240 -1.16 -4.60 2.90
C THR A 240 0.05 -3.90 3.52
N TYR A 241 0.19 -2.61 3.26
CA TYR A 241 1.37 -1.81 3.61
C TYR A 241 1.11 -0.83 4.75
N GLY A 242 -0.13 -0.66 5.17
CA GLY A 242 -0.47 0.26 6.24
C GLY A 242 -1.88 0.14 6.76
N THR A 243 -2.28 1.14 7.52
CA THR A 243 -3.58 1.19 8.19
C THR A 243 -4.26 2.53 7.91
N LEU A 244 -5.46 2.46 7.32
CA LEU A 244 -6.35 3.60 7.09
C LEU A 244 -7.28 3.78 8.29
N THR A 245 -7.41 5.02 8.76
CA THR A 245 -8.52 5.47 9.61
C THR A 245 -9.32 6.50 8.84
N ILE A 246 -10.61 6.26 8.65
CA ILE A 246 -11.53 7.09 7.86
C ILE A 246 -12.70 7.50 8.76
N TYR A 247 -13.13 8.76 8.66
CA TYR A 247 -14.22 9.35 9.43
C TYR A 247 -15.44 9.56 8.55
N ASP A 248 -16.59 9.76 9.19
CA ASP A 248 -17.87 9.94 8.48
C ASP A 248 -17.97 11.29 7.73
N ASP A 249 -17.18 12.29 8.10
CA ASP A 249 -17.09 13.60 7.48
C ASP A 249 -16.08 13.68 6.32
N GLY A 250 -15.46 12.57 5.94
CA GLY A 250 -14.49 12.51 4.84
C GLY A 250 -13.02 12.66 5.26
N GLU A 251 -12.75 13.12 6.49
CA GLU A 251 -11.41 13.13 7.05
C GLU A 251 -10.81 11.71 7.02
N TYR A 252 -9.52 11.61 6.73
CA TYR A 252 -8.82 10.34 6.84
C TYR A 252 -7.37 10.49 7.25
N SER A 253 -6.82 9.41 7.81
CA SER A 253 -5.39 9.26 8.00
C SER A 253 -4.92 7.87 7.58
N TYR A 254 -3.78 7.80 6.93
CA TYR A 254 -3.14 6.55 6.57
C TYR A 254 -1.73 6.49 7.16
N ASN A 255 -1.44 5.41 7.88
CA ASN A 255 -0.13 5.15 8.46
C ASN A 255 0.52 3.97 7.71
N ALA A 256 1.65 4.21 7.04
CA ALA A 256 2.39 3.21 6.29
C ALA A 256 3.28 2.36 7.22
N ASN A 257 2.69 1.69 8.21
CA ASN A 257 3.36 0.99 9.32
C ASN A 257 3.69 -0.50 9.04
N ASN A 258 3.57 -0.94 7.82
CA ASN A 258 3.89 -2.30 7.37
C ASN A 258 4.57 -2.29 5.99
N ALA A 259 5.30 -1.24 5.68
CA ALA A 259 5.92 -1.00 4.37
C ALA A 259 7.45 -1.18 4.37
N GLU A 260 8.07 -1.57 5.48
CA GLU A 260 9.52 -1.75 5.71
C GLU A 260 10.27 -2.56 4.62
N ALA A 261 9.56 -3.32 3.79
CA ALA A 261 10.17 -4.11 2.72
C ALA A 261 10.06 -3.45 1.35
N VAL A 262 9.62 -2.19 1.30
CA VAL A 262 9.52 -1.44 0.05
C VAL A 262 10.87 -0.76 -0.19
N THR A 263 11.60 -1.24 -1.17
CA THR A 263 12.94 -0.71 -1.47
C THR A 263 12.89 0.75 -1.89
N LYS A 264 13.96 1.49 -1.63
CA LYS A 264 14.12 2.91 -1.98
C LYS A 264 13.61 3.22 -3.40
N ASP A 265 12.87 4.30 -3.54
CA ASP A 265 12.27 4.78 -4.79
C ASP A 265 11.25 3.81 -5.44
N ALA A 266 11.07 2.60 -4.91
CA ALA A 266 10.00 1.72 -5.34
C ALA A 266 8.66 2.24 -4.85
N THR A 267 7.60 1.93 -5.59
CA THR A 267 6.25 2.32 -5.22
C THR A 267 5.35 1.11 -5.15
N VAL A 268 4.53 1.07 -4.10
CA VAL A 268 3.46 0.08 -3.93
C VAL A 268 2.15 0.80 -3.59
N THR A 269 1.02 0.12 -3.67
CA THR A 269 -0.27 0.73 -3.41
C THR A 269 -1.11 -0.10 -2.45
N ASP A 270 -1.80 0.58 -1.54
CA ASP A 270 -2.99 0.08 -0.88
C ASP A 270 -4.23 0.73 -1.50
N THR A 271 -5.25 -0.06 -1.78
CA THR A 271 -6.52 0.41 -2.31
C THR A 271 -7.62 0.09 -1.32
N PHE A 272 -8.38 1.12 -0.95
CA PHE A 272 -9.54 1.01 -0.08
C PHE A 272 -10.77 1.41 -0.87
N VAL A 273 -11.89 0.72 -0.61
CA VAL A 273 -13.20 1.08 -1.15
C VAL A 273 -14.00 1.69 -0.01
N TYR A 274 -14.44 2.92 -0.18
CA TYR A 274 -15.35 3.57 0.75
C TYR A 274 -16.76 3.68 0.13
N GLU A 275 -17.75 3.79 1.00
CA GLU A 275 -19.16 3.97 0.63
C GLU A 275 -19.63 5.29 1.21
N ILE A 276 -20.23 6.11 0.37
CA ILE A 276 -20.92 7.32 0.77
C ILE A 276 -22.44 7.13 0.72
N MET A 277 -23.14 7.86 1.55
CA MET A 277 -24.61 7.97 1.53
C MET A 277 -24.99 9.42 1.78
N ASP A 278 -26.18 9.80 1.28
CA ASP A 278 -26.86 11.01 1.68
C ASP A 278 -27.46 10.89 3.11
N ASP A 279 -27.88 11.99 3.71
CA ASP A 279 -28.46 12.01 5.06
C ASP A 279 -29.80 11.27 5.17
N ALA A 280 -30.48 11.00 4.06
CA ALA A 280 -31.70 10.22 4.02
C ALA A 280 -31.44 8.70 4.16
N ASP A 281 -30.17 8.27 4.19
CA ASP A 281 -29.71 6.88 4.36
C ASP A 281 -30.26 5.88 3.32
N LYS A 282 -30.63 6.35 2.12
CA LYS A 282 -31.38 5.54 1.17
C LYS A 282 -30.60 5.19 -0.09
N ASN A 283 -29.62 6.01 -0.45
CA ASN A 283 -28.81 5.81 -1.63
C ASN A 283 -27.34 5.74 -1.25
N ALA A 284 -26.65 4.75 -1.78
CA ALA A 284 -25.23 4.57 -1.51
C ALA A 284 -24.44 4.49 -2.80
N SER A 285 -23.31 5.16 -2.84
CA SER A 285 -22.31 5.04 -3.91
C SER A 285 -20.96 4.63 -3.34
N THR A 286 -20.09 4.08 -4.16
CA THR A 286 -18.78 3.64 -3.72
C THR A 286 -17.68 4.12 -4.64
N ALA A 287 -16.57 4.55 -4.06
CA ALA A 287 -15.36 4.88 -4.80
C ALA A 287 -14.12 4.29 -4.12
N ASN A 288 -12.97 4.47 -4.76
CA ASN A 288 -11.70 3.98 -4.25
C ASN A 288 -10.85 5.14 -3.73
N LEU A 289 -10.24 4.92 -2.57
CA LEU A 289 -9.09 5.69 -2.11
C LEU A 289 -7.83 4.86 -2.38
N VAL A 290 -6.94 5.35 -3.24
CA VAL A 290 -5.69 4.68 -3.61
C VAL A 290 -4.52 5.40 -2.96
N ILE A 291 -3.86 4.74 -2.02
CA ILE A 291 -2.66 5.27 -1.37
C ILE A 291 -1.42 4.66 -2.02
N THR A 292 -0.57 5.51 -2.58
CA THR A 292 0.74 5.13 -3.10
C THR A 292 1.79 5.32 -2.02
N ILE A 293 2.50 4.24 -1.68
CA ILE A 293 3.59 4.25 -0.72
C ILE A 293 4.92 4.21 -1.49
N ILE A 294 5.83 5.09 -1.12
CA ILE A 294 7.17 5.20 -1.70
C ILE A 294 8.17 4.65 -0.69
N GLY A 295 9.01 3.71 -1.11
CA GLY A 295 10.12 3.24 -0.31
C GLY A 295 11.14 4.35 -0.06
N SER A 296 11.61 4.45 1.16
CA SER A 296 12.72 5.30 1.58
C SER A 296 13.99 4.46 1.75
N ASN A 297 15.10 5.13 1.99
CA ASN A 297 16.34 4.42 2.22
C ASN A 297 16.33 3.75 3.59
N ASP A 298 16.53 2.42 3.61
CA ASP A 298 16.74 1.61 4.82
C ASP A 298 18.23 1.52 5.15
N ALA A 299 18.52 1.42 6.44
CA ALA A 299 19.90 1.32 6.88
C ALA A 299 20.45 -0.10 6.70
N ILE A 300 21.71 -0.22 6.26
CA ILE A 300 22.44 -1.49 6.24
C ILE A 300 22.54 -2.07 7.67
N THR A 301 22.44 -3.39 7.78
CA THR A 301 22.66 -4.14 9.03
C THR A 301 23.86 -5.04 8.88
N ALA A 302 24.92 -4.79 9.65
CA ALA A 302 26.14 -5.58 9.69
C ALA A 302 26.05 -6.73 10.69
N VAL A 303 26.60 -7.87 10.31
CA VAL A 303 26.62 -9.10 11.14
C VAL A 303 28.06 -9.41 11.57
N ASN A 304 28.23 -9.84 12.84
CA ASN A 304 29.54 -10.17 13.36
C ASN A 304 30.10 -11.46 12.75
N ASP A 305 31.38 -11.42 12.35
CA ASP A 305 32.11 -12.52 11.75
C ASP A 305 33.02 -13.28 12.69
N THR A 306 33.27 -14.53 12.34
CA THR A 306 34.24 -15.37 13.04
C THR A 306 35.10 -16.17 12.08
N ASP A 307 36.39 -16.32 12.40
CA ASP A 307 37.29 -17.19 11.64
C ASP A 307 38.32 -17.83 12.56
N SER A 308 39.12 -18.76 12.05
CA SER A 308 40.16 -19.43 12.82
C SER A 308 41.41 -19.71 11.99
N VAL A 309 42.55 -19.72 12.66
CA VAL A 309 43.86 -19.98 12.05
C VAL A 309 44.78 -20.62 13.11
N ASN A 310 45.79 -21.39 12.69
CA ASN A 310 46.85 -21.83 13.60
C ASN A 310 47.87 -20.76 13.82
N GLU A 311 48.55 -20.74 14.96
CA GLU A 311 49.68 -19.83 15.15
C GLU A 311 50.73 -20.02 14.07
N GLY A 312 51.37 -18.91 13.65
CA GLY A 312 52.34 -18.90 12.58
C GLY A 312 51.74 -18.96 11.14
N GLU A 313 50.51 -19.34 10.99
CA GLU A 313 49.80 -19.46 9.70
C GLU A 313 49.01 -18.22 9.35
N ALA A 314 48.57 -18.16 8.08
CA ALA A 314 47.66 -17.12 7.60
C ALA A 314 46.35 -17.70 7.12
N VAL A 315 45.27 -17.01 7.40
CA VAL A 315 43.98 -17.24 6.75
C VAL A 315 43.63 -16.10 5.79
N THR A 316 43.13 -16.43 4.61
CA THR A 316 42.74 -15.44 3.58
C THR A 316 41.33 -15.75 3.12
N ARG A 317 40.47 -14.72 3.07
CA ARG A 317 39.11 -14.78 2.57
C ARG A 317 38.95 -13.86 1.36
N GLY A 318 38.32 -14.37 0.30
CA GLY A 318 38.07 -13.59 -0.91
C GLY A 318 36.72 -12.84 -0.82
N PRO A 319 36.47 -11.91 -1.73
CA PRO A 319 35.29 -11.03 -1.67
C PRO A 319 33.95 -11.74 -1.94
N THR A 320 33.98 -13.01 -2.41
CA THR A 320 32.79 -13.81 -2.70
C THR A 320 32.69 -15.06 -1.82
N SER A 321 33.48 -15.11 -0.74
CA SER A 321 33.53 -16.21 0.20
C SER A 321 32.43 -16.02 1.24
N GLU A 322 31.79 -17.12 1.67
CA GLU A 322 30.84 -17.12 2.80
C GLU A 322 31.43 -16.62 4.13
N SER A 323 32.71 -16.28 4.15
CA SER A 323 33.42 -15.73 5.29
C SER A 323 34.10 -14.39 4.93
N SER A 324 33.69 -13.69 3.87
CA SER A 324 34.04 -12.27 3.67
C SER A 324 33.22 -11.42 4.64
N LEU A 325 33.77 -10.25 5.01
CA LEU A 325 33.19 -9.41 6.08
C LEU A 325 31.82 -8.79 5.74
N ASP A 326 31.39 -8.89 4.51
CA ASP A 326 30.16 -8.30 3.99
C ASP A 326 29.18 -9.33 3.42
N TYR A 327 29.46 -10.62 3.62
CA TYR A 327 28.68 -11.68 2.95
C TYR A 327 27.28 -11.86 3.51
N ASP A 328 27.12 -11.79 4.83
CA ASP A 328 25.87 -11.96 5.55
C ASP A 328 25.27 -10.64 6.06
N ASP A 329 25.91 -9.52 5.72
CA ASP A 329 25.34 -8.19 5.93
C ASP A 329 24.11 -7.99 5.03
N THR A 330 23.12 -7.28 5.53
CA THR A 330 21.83 -7.13 4.85
C THR A 330 21.45 -5.67 4.67
N ASP A 331 20.94 -5.36 3.48
CA ASP A 331 20.36 -4.09 3.11
C ASP A 331 19.15 -4.36 2.22
N ILE A 332 17.99 -3.85 2.62
CA ILE A 332 16.74 -4.03 1.88
C ILE A 332 16.83 -3.35 0.52
N ASP A 333 17.43 -2.18 0.45
CA ASP A 333 17.54 -1.38 -0.79
C ASP A 333 18.61 -1.92 -1.74
N GLY A 334 19.68 -2.44 -1.21
CA GLY A 334 20.80 -3.01 -1.97
C GLY A 334 20.56 -4.42 -2.51
N GLY A 335 19.46 -5.07 -2.14
CA GLY A 335 19.10 -6.41 -2.62
C GLY A 335 19.98 -7.52 -2.06
N ASN A 336 20.48 -7.43 -0.84
CA ASN A 336 21.28 -8.44 -0.13
C ASN A 336 22.49 -8.95 -0.94
N THR A 337 23.17 -8.07 -1.65
CA THR A 337 24.33 -8.45 -2.43
C THR A 337 25.57 -7.78 -1.86
N TYR A 338 26.51 -8.58 -1.34
CA TYR A 338 27.88 -8.17 -1.00
C TYR A 338 28.58 -7.36 -2.10
N LEU A 339 28.01 -7.28 -3.30
CA LEU A 339 28.54 -6.48 -4.42
C LEU A 339 28.24 -4.98 -4.29
N THR A 340 27.33 -4.60 -3.42
CA THR A 340 26.91 -3.21 -3.21
C THR A 340 27.45 -2.61 -1.91
N HIS A 341 28.04 -3.45 -1.04
CA HIS A 341 28.60 -3.01 0.23
C HIS A 341 30.10 -2.75 0.11
N GLN A 342 30.63 -1.89 0.96
CA GLN A 342 32.06 -1.60 1.06
C GLN A 342 32.52 -1.48 2.52
N ILE A 343 33.66 -2.07 2.83
CA ILE A 343 34.33 -1.83 4.11
C ILE A 343 35.07 -0.50 4.03
N THR A 344 34.66 0.45 4.86
CA THR A 344 35.15 1.84 4.82
C THR A 344 36.10 2.18 5.96
N ALA A 345 36.04 1.44 7.08
CA ALA A 345 36.93 1.65 8.21
C ALA A 345 37.24 0.33 8.94
N ILE A 346 38.36 0.27 9.63
CA ILE A 346 38.78 -0.84 10.50
C ILE A 346 39.48 -0.32 11.74
N LYS A 347 39.24 -0.98 12.90
CA LYS A 347 39.94 -0.75 14.17
C LYS A 347 40.27 -2.07 14.84
N ASN A 348 41.36 -2.13 15.65
CA ASN A 348 41.55 -3.24 16.55
C ASN A 348 40.72 -3.03 17.84
N GLY A 349 40.07 -4.07 18.33
CA GLY A 349 39.27 -4.02 19.57
C GLY A 349 38.00 -4.83 19.49
N SER A 350 37.51 -5.21 20.68
CA SER A 350 36.35 -6.10 20.85
C SER A 350 35.00 -5.38 20.97
N SER A 351 35.02 -4.07 20.97
CA SER A 351 33.79 -3.27 21.06
C SER A 351 33.65 -2.41 19.82
N GLU A 352 32.48 -2.40 19.25
CA GLU A 352 32.13 -1.63 18.06
C GLU A 352 32.59 -0.17 18.19
N GLY A 353 33.21 0.34 17.13
CA GLY A 353 33.68 1.72 17.04
C GLY A 353 34.88 2.08 17.95
N SER A 354 35.35 1.18 18.83
CA SER A 354 36.47 1.42 19.74
C SER A 354 37.79 0.85 19.19
N GLY A 355 38.89 1.28 19.77
CA GLY A 355 40.24 0.78 19.45
C GLY A 355 41.06 1.71 18.56
N THR A 356 42.27 1.24 18.14
CA THR A 356 43.13 1.99 17.24
C THR A 356 42.75 1.78 15.81
N ALA A 357 42.54 2.88 15.08
CA ALA A 357 42.15 2.84 13.65
C ALA A 357 43.33 2.37 12.77
N GLY A 358 42.99 1.57 11.76
CA GLY A 358 43.86 1.21 10.64
C GLY A 358 43.39 1.86 9.33
N SER A 359 44.12 1.62 8.27
CA SER A 359 43.74 1.99 6.89
C SER A 359 43.31 0.73 6.13
N ILE A 360 42.30 0.86 5.29
CA ILE A 360 41.86 -0.21 4.39
C ILE A 360 43.05 -0.50 3.38
N GLY A 361 43.34 -1.77 3.21
CA GLY A 361 44.44 -2.26 2.40
C GLY A 361 45.81 -2.32 3.11
N ASP A 362 45.99 -1.71 4.30
CA ASP A 362 47.18 -1.77 5.10
C ASP A 362 47.07 -2.73 6.29
N PRO A 363 48.18 -3.38 6.72
CA PRO A 363 48.15 -4.28 7.88
C PRO A 363 47.89 -3.54 9.20
N LEU A 364 46.81 -3.90 9.90
CA LEU A 364 46.51 -3.44 11.26
C LEU A 364 46.99 -4.47 12.29
N THR A 365 47.79 -4.02 13.27
CA THR A 365 48.34 -4.92 14.32
C THR A 365 47.26 -5.19 15.36
N GLY A 366 46.98 -6.47 15.59
CA GLY A 366 46.20 -6.99 16.70
C GLY A 366 47.08 -7.37 17.92
N THR A 367 46.54 -8.16 18.83
CA THR A 367 47.28 -8.68 20.00
C THR A 367 48.20 -9.85 19.58
N TYR A 368 47.68 -10.73 18.74
CA TYR A 368 48.31 -12.00 18.39
C TYR A 368 48.62 -12.14 16.91
N GLY A 369 48.36 -11.11 16.08
CA GLY A 369 48.62 -11.14 14.64
C GLY A 369 48.40 -9.81 13.98
N ARG A 370 48.24 -9.85 12.63
CA ARG A 370 48.00 -8.67 11.78
C ARG A 370 46.88 -8.97 10.80
N LEU A 371 45.91 -8.07 10.74
CA LEU A 371 44.81 -8.11 9.80
C LEU A 371 44.99 -7.09 8.68
N THR A 372 44.79 -7.50 7.43
CA THR A 372 44.66 -6.61 6.28
C THR A 372 43.27 -6.81 5.67
N VAL A 373 42.46 -5.76 5.60
CA VAL A 373 41.11 -5.77 5.05
C VAL A 373 41.09 -4.90 3.80
N HIS A 374 40.37 -5.33 2.78
CA HIS A 374 40.11 -4.59 1.55
C HIS A 374 38.66 -4.07 1.51
N ALA A 375 38.41 -3.07 0.69
CA ALA A 375 37.11 -2.43 0.57
C ALA A 375 36.00 -3.39 0.08
N ASP A 376 36.34 -4.47 -0.59
CA ASP A 376 35.46 -5.52 -1.08
C ASP A 376 35.16 -6.64 -0.05
N GLY A 377 35.40 -6.39 1.22
CA GLY A 377 35.16 -7.35 2.32
C GLY A 377 36.21 -8.47 2.40
N SER A 378 37.10 -8.61 1.43
CA SER A 378 38.17 -9.59 1.47
C SER A 378 39.21 -9.23 2.53
N TYR A 379 39.81 -10.25 3.16
CA TYR A 379 40.85 -10.01 4.16
C TYR A 379 41.90 -11.13 4.24
N THR A 380 43.03 -10.78 4.85
CA THR A 380 44.08 -11.73 5.25
C THR A 380 44.47 -11.44 6.70
N TYR A 381 44.40 -12.45 7.55
CA TYR A 381 44.93 -12.41 8.89
C TYR A 381 46.15 -13.32 8.98
N GLN A 382 47.30 -12.77 9.41
CA GLN A 382 48.57 -13.49 9.67
C GLN A 382 48.76 -13.59 11.17
N ALA A 383 48.62 -14.79 11.74
CA ALA A 383 48.93 -15.05 13.14
C ALA A 383 50.44 -14.95 13.40
N ASN A 384 50.81 -14.42 14.57
CA ASN A 384 52.17 -14.45 15.02
C ASN A 384 52.56 -15.92 15.31
N ASN A 385 53.86 -16.19 15.16
CA ASN A 385 54.44 -17.43 15.69
C ASN A 385 54.86 -17.21 17.14
N ASP A 386 55.02 -18.29 17.93
CA ASP A 386 55.50 -18.25 19.30
C ASP A 386 54.65 -17.38 20.26
N ILE A 387 53.30 -17.53 20.16
CA ILE A 387 52.33 -16.77 20.98
C ILE A 387 52.54 -17.20 22.46
N THR A 388 52.61 -16.20 23.35
CA THR A 388 52.63 -16.42 24.79
C THR A 388 51.45 -15.80 25.51
N VAL A 389 50.86 -16.52 26.43
CA VAL A 389 49.74 -16.09 27.28
C VAL A 389 50.13 -16.28 28.70
N ASP A 390 50.09 -15.23 29.53
CA ASP A 390 50.49 -15.25 30.94
C ASP A 390 51.87 -15.83 31.18
N GLY A 391 52.79 -15.63 30.23
CA GLY A 391 54.16 -16.09 30.29
C GLY A 391 54.41 -17.54 29.87
N SER A 392 53.38 -18.23 29.40
CA SER A 392 53.44 -19.58 28.84
C SER A 392 53.14 -19.58 27.35
N ARG A 393 53.79 -20.47 26.59
CA ARG A 393 53.51 -20.68 25.16
C ARG A 393 52.06 -21.16 24.99
N LEU A 394 51.48 -20.77 23.87
CA LEU A 394 50.22 -21.32 23.42
C LEU A 394 50.47 -22.73 22.87
N VAL A 395 49.94 -23.73 23.51
CA VAL A 395 50.19 -25.15 23.16
C VAL A 395 48.99 -25.74 22.41
N SER A 396 49.23 -26.87 21.75
CA SER A 396 48.17 -27.64 21.09
C SER A 396 46.96 -27.88 21.98
N GLY A 397 45.75 -27.60 21.48
CA GLY A 397 44.49 -27.70 22.24
C GLY A 397 44.12 -26.43 23.03
N GLN A 398 44.97 -25.42 23.06
CA GLN A 398 44.68 -24.10 23.60
C GLN A 398 44.40 -23.13 22.45
N SER A 399 43.69 -22.05 22.71
CA SER A 399 43.42 -20.98 21.76
C SER A 399 43.35 -19.62 22.43
N VAL A 400 43.59 -18.57 21.62
CA VAL A 400 43.41 -17.17 21.99
C VAL A 400 42.61 -16.49 20.89
N THR A 401 42.13 -15.28 21.14
CA THR A 401 41.36 -14.53 20.14
C THR A 401 41.91 -13.14 19.89
N ASP A 402 41.99 -12.73 18.63
CA ASP A 402 42.11 -11.35 18.23
C ASP A 402 40.76 -10.85 17.76
N THR A 403 40.44 -9.61 18.08
CA THR A 403 39.17 -8.96 17.68
C THR A 403 39.45 -7.65 16.97
N PHE A 404 38.70 -7.42 15.90
CA PHE A 404 38.72 -6.21 15.11
C PHE A 404 37.27 -5.79 14.85
N ASN A 405 37.02 -4.50 14.82
CA ASN A 405 35.71 -4.01 14.35
C ASN A 405 35.90 -3.28 13.02
N TYR A 406 34.92 -3.45 12.15
CA TYR A 406 34.92 -2.85 10.83
C TYR A 406 33.63 -2.09 10.62
N THR A 407 33.66 -1.07 9.74
CA THR A 407 32.49 -0.33 9.30
C THR A 407 32.20 -0.72 7.87
N VAL A 408 30.99 -1.23 7.65
CA VAL A 408 30.42 -1.46 6.31
C VAL A 408 29.60 -0.25 5.92
N SER A 409 29.57 0.08 4.63
CA SER A 409 28.74 1.13 4.04
C SER A 409 28.07 0.59 2.80
N ASP A 410 26.79 0.97 2.60
CA ASP A 410 26.06 0.75 1.38
C ASP A 410 26.38 1.80 0.31
N THR A 411 25.66 1.74 -0.82
CA THR A 411 25.80 2.71 -1.94
C THR A 411 25.15 4.06 -1.66
N ASP A 412 24.24 4.12 -0.69
CA ASP A 412 23.48 5.30 -0.32
C ASP A 412 24.15 6.11 0.80
N GLY A 413 25.16 5.52 1.43
CA GLY A 413 26.03 6.17 2.40
C GLY A 413 25.69 5.86 3.85
N ASP A 414 24.74 4.97 4.12
CA ASP A 414 24.48 4.46 5.45
C ASP A 414 25.58 3.49 5.88
N THR A 415 25.78 3.39 7.18
CA THR A 415 26.89 2.62 7.75
C THR A 415 26.47 1.88 8.99
N ASP A 416 27.00 0.66 9.15
CA ASP A 416 26.91 -0.09 10.39
C ASP A 416 28.26 -0.68 10.76
N ILE A 417 28.40 -1.16 11.99
CA ILE A 417 29.67 -1.65 12.56
C ILE A 417 29.48 -3.07 13.08
N ALA A 418 30.37 -3.96 12.61
CA ALA A 418 30.44 -5.31 13.12
C ALA A 418 31.83 -5.68 13.63
N VAL A 419 31.95 -6.83 14.30
CA VAL A 419 33.18 -7.34 14.91
C VAL A 419 33.60 -8.62 14.23
N LEU A 420 34.85 -8.66 13.75
CA LEU A 420 35.54 -9.87 13.33
C LEU A 420 36.31 -10.46 14.52
N THR A 421 36.03 -11.71 14.87
CA THR A 421 36.75 -12.48 15.89
C THR A 421 37.57 -13.57 15.22
N ILE A 422 38.91 -13.50 15.34
CA ILE A 422 39.82 -14.53 14.87
C ILE A 422 40.27 -15.41 16.05
N THR A 423 39.99 -16.70 15.97
CA THR A 423 40.49 -17.70 16.92
C THR A 423 41.84 -18.24 16.44
N ILE A 424 42.89 -18.06 17.23
CA ILE A 424 44.21 -18.57 16.92
C ILE A 424 44.44 -19.82 17.78
N ASN A 425 44.67 -20.95 17.13
CA ASN A 425 44.90 -22.24 17.77
C ASN A 425 46.41 -22.48 17.95
N GLY A 426 46.80 -22.90 19.11
CA GLY A 426 48.17 -23.33 19.39
C GLY A 426 48.52 -24.60 18.61
N THR A 427 49.75 -24.70 18.20
CA THR A 427 50.33 -25.85 17.51
C THR A 427 51.32 -26.57 18.41
N ASN A 428 51.65 -27.78 18.09
CA ASN A 428 52.67 -28.53 18.77
C ASN A 428 54.03 -28.30 18.14
N GLU A 429 54.99 -27.80 18.87
CA GLU A 429 56.35 -27.64 18.44
C GLU A 429 57.14 -28.98 18.55
N ALA A 430 58.16 -29.13 17.76
CA ALA A 430 59.04 -30.31 17.86
C ALA A 430 60.04 -30.15 19.02
N PRO A 431 60.34 -31.22 19.78
CA PRO A 431 61.32 -31.15 20.83
C PRO A 431 62.72 -30.82 20.30
N THR A 432 63.49 -30.13 21.10
CA THR A 432 64.90 -29.81 20.87
C THR A 432 65.77 -30.82 21.58
N ALA A 433 66.54 -31.63 20.84
CA ALA A 433 67.50 -32.55 21.40
C ALA A 433 68.90 -31.92 21.47
N THR A 434 69.58 -32.15 22.54
CA THR A 434 70.97 -31.68 22.80
C THR A 434 71.88 -32.87 22.96
N ASP A 435 73.04 -32.85 22.30
CA ASP A 435 74.01 -33.94 22.31
C ASP A 435 74.50 -34.32 23.76
N ASP A 436 74.58 -35.61 24.01
CA ASP A 436 75.07 -36.19 25.24
C ASP A 436 76.48 -36.74 25.10
N PHE A 437 77.28 -36.50 26.09
CA PHE A 437 78.65 -37.00 26.14
C PHE A 437 78.93 -37.86 27.42
N ASN A 438 79.49 -39.05 27.18
CA ASN A 438 79.92 -39.89 28.24
C ASN A 438 81.29 -40.53 27.92
N THR A 439 82.11 -40.78 28.99
CA THR A 439 83.44 -41.39 28.85
C THR A 439 83.52 -42.67 29.65
N ILE A 440 84.04 -43.75 29.04
CA ILE A 440 84.26 -45.01 29.62
C ILE A 440 85.70 -45.44 29.36
N THR A 441 86.41 -46.06 30.39
CA THR A 441 87.74 -46.56 30.22
C THR A 441 87.66 -48.04 29.80
N VAL A 442 88.55 -48.50 28.89
CA VAL A 442 88.63 -49.91 28.50
C VAL A 442 88.77 -50.81 29.67
N GLY A 443 87.95 -51.84 29.83
CA GLY A 443 87.91 -52.74 30.96
C GLY A 443 87.24 -52.22 32.23
N GLY A 444 86.71 -50.97 32.19
CA GLY A 444 85.91 -50.36 33.27
C GLY A 444 84.48 -50.94 33.35
N SER A 445 83.80 -50.59 34.47
CA SER A 445 82.42 -50.95 34.63
C SER A 445 81.48 -50.27 33.60
N ALA A 446 80.38 -50.91 33.25
CA ALA A 446 79.36 -50.31 32.39
C ALA A 446 78.84 -48.99 32.98
N ILE A 447 78.58 -47.99 32.13
CA ILE A 447 77.94 -46.77 32.58
C ILE A 447 76.41 -47.03 32.56
N SER A 448 75.79 -46.71 33.72
CA SER A 448 74.30 -46.71 33.79
C SER A 448 73.84 -45.34 34.22
N LYS A 449 72.87 -44.79 33.46
CA LYS A 449 72.23 -43.53 33.77
C LYS A 449 70.74 -43.73 34.06
N THR A 450 70.21 -42.96 34.99
CA THR A 450 68.80 -42.92 35.29
C THR A 450 68.10 -41.90 34.37
N SER A 451 66.78 -41.93 34.35
CA SER A 451 66.02 -40.95 33.54
C SER A 451 66.34 -39.48 33.83
N GLY A 452 66.73 -39.11 35.02
CA GLY A 452 67.09 -37.74 35.40
C GLY A 452 68.49 -37.30 34.97
N ASN A 453 69.35 -38.23 34.47
CA ASN A 453 70.69 -37.93 33.92
C ASN A 453 71.03 -38.77 32.66
N GLY A 454 70.00 -39.31 32.03
CA GLY A 454 70.02 -40.06 30.75
C GLY A 454 69.97 -39.18 29.51
N ALA A 455 69.75 -39.82 28.40
CA ALA A 455 69.74 -39.13 27.06
C ALA A 455 68.74 -38.01 26.89
N LEU A 456 67.67 -37.96 27.68
CA LEU A 456 66.67 -36.91 27.62
C LEU A 456 66.86 -35.80 28.66
N SER A 457 67.97 -35.84 29.45
CA SER A 457 68.11 -34.95 30.63
C SER A 457 68.41 -33.50 30.32
N ASN A 458 68.91 -33.21 29.13
CA ASN A 458 69.27 -31.90 28.58
C ASN A 458 68.45 -31.55 27.33
N ASP A 459 67.52 -32.42 26.98
CA ASP A 459 66.56 -32.15 25.92
C ASP A 459 65.37 -31.36 26.48
N ALA A 460 64.75 -30.57 25.61
CA ALA A 460 63.64 -29.76 26.01
C ALA A 460 62.55 -29.80 24.94
N ASP A 461 61.32 -29.84 25.41
CA ASP A 461 60.13 -29.50 24.62
C ASP A 461 59.64 -28.13 25.05
N MET A 462 59.23 -27.29 24.09
CA MET A 462 58.88 -25.90 24.36
C MET A 462 57.50 -25.80 25.08
N GLU A 463 56.65 -26.74 24.84
CA GLU A 463 55.34 -26.89 25.48
C GLU A 463 55.45 -27.65 26.83
N GLY A 464 56.58 -28.26 27.10
CA GLY A 464 56.81 -29.06 28.28
C GLY A 464 56.27 -30.49 28.19
N ASP A 465 56.08 -30.96 27.00
CA ASP A 465 55.61 -32.32 26.75
C ASP A 465 56.59 -33.40 27.19
N THR A 466 56.09 -34.57 27.54
CA THR A 466 56.95 -35.68 27.99
C THR A 466 57.74 -36.25 26.82
N LEU A 467 59.07 -36.10 26.88
CA LEU A 467 59.97 -36.64 25.87
C LEU A 467 60.13 -38.15 25.99
N THR A 468 60.24 -38.83 24.89
CA THR A 468 60.49 -40.25 24.77
C THR A 468 61.50 -40.55 23.66
N VAL A 469 62.46 -41.42 23.90
CA VAL A 469 63.32 -41.93 22.80
C VAL A 469 62.54 -42.97 21.99
N ASN A 470 62.29 -42.70 20.72
CA ASN A 470 61.52 -43.60 19.86
C ASN A 470 62.43 -44.39 18.87
N GLY A 471 63.70 -44.07 18.81
CA GLY A 471 64.68 -44.78 17.94
C GLY A 471 66.12 -44.61 18.39
N ILE A 472 66.95 -45.52 18.02
CA ILE A 472 68.42 -45.51 18.25
C ILE A 472 69.11 -46.09 17.02
N ARG A 473 70.30 -45.55 16.71
CA ARG A 473 71.14 -46.09 15.63
C ARG A 473 72.66 -45.85 15.96
N THR A 474 73.57 -46.60 15.29
CA THR A 474 74.99 -46.29 15.34
C THR A 474 75.38 -45.21 14.33
N GLY A 475 76.38 -44.35 14.59
CA GLY A 475 76.85 -43.32 13.69
C GLY A 475 76.50 -41.93 14.15
N ASP A 476 77.02 -40.87 13.46
CA ASP A 476 76.74 -39.49 13.76
C ASP A 476 75.34 -39.04 13.21
N ASP A 477 74.90 -37.90 13.62
CA ASP A 477 73.63 -37.33 13.14
C ASP A 477 73.63 -37.19 11.65
N GLY A 478 72.55 -37.66 11.03
CA GLY A 478 72.40 -37.65 9.54
C GLY A 478 73.07 -38.81 8.81
N GLU A 479 73.91 -39.65 9.43
CA GLU A 479 74.60 -40.77 8.77
C GLU A 479 73.75 -42.06 8.76
N THR A 480 74.12 -42.95 7.81
CA THR A 480 73.48 -44.31 7.68
C THR A 480 74.16 -45.30 8.62
N GLY A 481 73.58 -45.52 9.76
CA GLY A 481 74.05 -46.51 10.74
C GLY A 481 73.11 -47.70 10.93
N THR A 482 73.48 -48.65 11.73
CA THR A 482 72.61 -49.77 12.08
C THR A 482 71.53 -49.31 13.04
N THR A 483 70.25 -49.48 12.63
CA THR A 483 69.10 -49.16 13.46
C THR A 483 68.91 -50.19 14.55
N GLY A 484 68.62 -49.75 15.78
CA GLY A 484 68.26 -50.58 16.92
C GLY A 484 66.85 -50.29 17.42
N THR A 485 66.39 -51.09 18.36
CA THR A 485 65.11 -50.91 19.03
C THR A 485 65.34 -50.41 20.44
N VAL A 486 64.67 -49.39 20.88
CA VAL A 486 64.70 -48.86 22.25
C VAL A 486 64.34 -49.95 23.23
N GLY A 487 65.04 -50.05 24.35
CA GLY A 487 64.93 -51.16 25.32
C GLY A 487 65.71 -52.40 24.94
N SER A 488 66.30 -52.47 23.70
CA SER A 488 67.14 -53.58 23.27
C SER A 488 68.61 -53.13 23.11
N SER A 489 69.55 -54.07 23.25
CA SER A 489 71.01 -53.77 23.10
C SER A 489 71.38 -53.55 21.64
N LEU A 490 71.93 -52.39 21.30
CA LEU A 490 72.49 -52.04 20.03
C LEU A 490 74.00 -52.10 20.06
N THR A 491 74.60 -52.89 19.15
CA THR A 491 76.07 -53.11 19.13
C THR A 491 76.76 -52.02 18.29
N GLY A 492 77.61 -51.22 18.92
CA GLY A 492 78.52 -50.29 18.28
C GLY A 492 79.92 -50.90 18.04
N SER A 493 80.86 -50.13 17.46
CA SER A 493 82.22 -50.60 17.14
C SER A 493 83.04 -51.01 18.36
N TYR A 494 82.77 -50.46 19.51
CA TYR A 494 83.56 -50.62 20.71
C TYR A 494 82.75 -51.10 21.98
N GLY A 495 81.48 -51.31 21.83
CA GLY A 495 80.60 -51.70 22.94
C GLY A 495 79.14 -51.75 22.53
N ASN A 496 78.26 -52.05 23.53
CA ASN A 496 76.84 -52.10 23.40
C ASN A 496 76.15 -50.96 24.14
N LEU A 497 75.14 -50.39 23.56
CA LEU A 497 74.27 -49.41 24.17
C LEU A 497 72.83 -49.96 24.26
N THR A 498 72.22 -49.73 25.44
CA THR A 498 70.76 -49.93 25.65
C THR A 498 70.19 -48.62 26.17
N LEU A 499 69.22 -48.04 25.50
CA LEU A 499 68.46 -46.87 25.91
C LEU A 499 67.11 -47.30 26.40
#